data_f954c23bd6440abb0c2eddc93d47a1ed
#
_entry.id   f954c23bd6440abb0c2eddc93d47a1ed
#
_cell.length_a   1.000
_cell.length_b   1.000
_cell.length_c   1.000
_cell.angle_alpha   90.00
_cell.angle_beta   90.00
_cell.angle_gamma   90.00
#
_symmetry.space_group_name_H-M   'P 1'
#
loop_
_entity.id
_entity.type
_entity.pdbx_description
1 polymer ?
#
loop_
_entity_poly.entity_id
_entity_poly.type
_entity_poly.pdbx_seq_one_letter_code
_entity_poly.pdbx_strand_id
1 'polypeptide(L)'
;RRGSNDKAFEGGFRAWDHPEAVTGQSPLEELSVYAPREHLRDLFARDPMRAEAFFLDVGPHLAIDYSKNLITRDSMKALFELARKTGVEALRDQMFAGEPINVTEKRAVLHVALRNRSGRPLRVNGRDVMPEVRAALDHMRSFSESVRSGKWLGYTGLRITDIVNIGIGGSDLGPAMVARALTPYTHDGPRTHFVSNVDGAHLADTLRSLHPATTL
;
A
#
# COMPACT_ATOMS: atom_id res chain seq x y z
N ARG A 1 4.68 -19.14 37.84
CA ARG A 1 5.22 -19.97 36.75
C ARG A 1 4.79 -19.33 35.46
N ARG A 2 5.69 -18.56 34.81
CA ARG A 2 5.50 -18.00 33.48
C ARG A 2 6.00 -19.05 32.49
N GLY A 3 5.10 -19.63 31.70
CA GLY A 3 5.45 -20.45 30.55
C GLY A 3 5.73 -19.54 29.37
N SER A 4 6.94 -19.61 28.84
CA SER A 4 7.39 -18.89 27.64
C SER A 4 6.70 -19.46 26.40
N ASN A 5 5.98 -18.61 25.69
CA ASN A 5 5.41 -18.90 24.37
C ASN A 5 6.36 -18.36 23.26
N ASP A 6 7.62 -18.83 23.27
CA ASP A 6 8.66 -18.42 22.31
C ASP A 6 8.70 -19.29 21.04
N LYS A 7 7.63 -19.99 20.70
CA LYS A 7 7.60 -20.85 19.50
C LYS A 7 6.84 -20.29 18.29
N ALA A 8 6.41 -19.02 18.33
CA ALA A 8 5.59 -18.45 17.26
C ALA A 8 6.36 -17.68 16.17
N PHE A 9 7.70 -17.57 16.24
CA PHE A 9 8.49 -16.75 15.30
C PHE A 9 9.60 -17.49 14.54
N GLU A 10 9.76 -18.80 14.73
CA GLU A 10 10.76 -19.58 13.95
C GLU A 10 10.29 -20.01 12.55
N GLY A 11 9.09 -19.62 12.12
CA GLY A 11 8.54 -19.84 10.78
C GLY A 11 8.69 -18.65 9.84
N GLY A 12 9.31 -17.55 10.30
CA GLY A 12 9.49 -16.33 9.55
C GLY A 12 10.62 -16.46 8.53
N PHE A 13 10.28 -16.28 7.25
CA PHE A 13 11.24 -16.13 6.17
C PHE A 13 12.16 -17.33 5.92
N ARG A 14 11.63 -18.54 5.77
CA ARG A 14 12.23 -19.41 4.76
C ARG A 14 11.90 -18.79 3.41
N ALA A 15 12.75 -17.81 3.13
CA ALA A 15 12.90 -17.24 1.83
C ALA A 15 12.86 -18.37 0.81
N TRP A 16 11.94 -18.28 -0.14
CA TRP A 16 12.27 -18.52 -1.50
C TRP A 16 13.18 -19.75 -1.66
N ASP A 17 12.59 -20.95 -1.58
CA ASP A 17 13.26 -22.17 -2.02
C ASP A 17 13.53 -22.05 -3.53
N HIS A 18 14.56 -21.27 -3.87
CA HIS A 18 15.24 -21.44 -5.14
C HIS A 18 16.09 -22.69 -5.02
N PRO A 19 15.98 -23.66 -5.93
CA PRO A 19 16.61 -24.98 -5.82
C PRO A 19 18.15 -24.98 -5.96
N GLU A 20 18.81 -23.85 -5.87
CA GLU A 20 20.26 -23.75 -5.82
C GLU A 20 20.66 -22.83 -4.67
N ALA A 21 20.66 -23.39 -3.45
CA ALA A 21 21.40 -22.80 -2.35
C ALA A 21 22.90 -22.90 -2.67
N VAL A 22 23.39 -21.89 -3.34
CA VAL A 22 24.83 -21.67 -3.47
C VAL A 22 25.39 -21.52 -2.06
N THR A 23 26.34 -22.34 -1.70
CA THR A 23 27.20 -22.24 -0.52
C THR A 23 28.00 -20.94 -0.60
N GLY A 24 27.44 -19.84 -0.10
CA GLY A 24 28.01 -18.49 -0.09
C GLY A 24 27.23 -17.61 0.87
N GLN A 25 27.82 -16.49 1.24
CA GLN A 25 27.17 -15.44 2.06
C GLN A 25 25.80 -15.08 1.48
N SER A 26 24.83 -14.76 2.34
CA SER A 26 23.52 -14.35 1.87
C SER A 26 23.64 -13.10 0.99
N PRO A 27 22.82 -12.93 -0.06
CA PRO A 27 22.87 -11.74 -0.91
C PRO A 27 22.75 -10.42 -0.13
N LEU A 28 22.16 -10.44 1.05
CA LEU A 28 22.06 -9.29 1.96
C LEU A 28 23.39 -9.01 2.70
N GLU A 29 24.16 -10.05 3.02
CA GLU A 29 25.49 -9.89 3.61
C GLU A 29 26.48 -9.26 2.61
N GLU A 30 26.39 -9.65 1.34
CA GLU A 30 27.14 -9.01 0.25
C GLU A 30 26.81 -7.50 0.16
N LEU A 31 25.58 -7.11 0.35
CA LEU A 31 25.16 -5.70 0.31
C LEU A 31 25.72 -4.87 1.46
N SER A 32 25.97 -5.46 2.63
CA SER A 32 26.47 -4.74 3.80
C SER A 32 27.81 -4.04 3.55
N VAL A 33 28.61 -4.58 2.63
CA VAL A 33 29.91 -4.00 2.21
C VAL A 33 29.73 -2.66 1.48
N TYR A 34 28.59 -2.49 0.80
CA TYR A 34 28.28 -1.28 0.02
C TYR A 34 27.48 -0.24 0.82
N ALA A 35 27.08 -0.55 2.04
CA ALA A 35 26.39 0.41 2.91
C ALA A 35 27.36 1.50 3.35
N PRO A 36 27.11 2.78 3.06
CA PRO A 36 28.01 3.85 3.51
C PRO A 36 27.95 3.96 5.04
N ARG A 37 29.13 4.04 5.64
CA ARG A 37 29.30 4.28 7.09
C ARG A 37 29.44 5.76 7.42
N GLU A 38 29.52 6.59 6.40
CA GLU A 38 29.69 8.03 6.49
C GLU A 38 28.38 8.73 6.83
N HIS A 39 28.47 9.90 7.44
CA HIS A 39 27.31 10.74 7.67
C HIS A 39 26.78 11.33 6.35
N LEU A 40 25.48 11.55 6.24
CA LEU A 40 24.86 12.07 5.03
C LEU A 40 25.44 13.42 4.56
N ARG A 41 25.86 14.29 5.49
CA ARG A 41 26.53 15.55 5.17
C ARG A 41 27.83 15.35 4.39
N ASP A 42 28.59 14.31 4.74
CA ASP A 42 29.87 14.01 4.09
C ASP A 42 29.64 13.47 2.68
N LEU A 43 28.58 12.69 2.49
CA LEU A 43 28.14 12.24 1.17
C LEU A 43 27.77 13.40 0.26
N PHE A 44 27.08 14.42 0.76
CA PHE A 44 26.76 15.63 0.00
C PHE A 44 27.99 16.51 -0.25
N ALA A 45 28.87 16.65 0.74
CA ALA A 45 30.10 17.43 0.58
C ALA A 45 31.04 16.84 -0.48
N ARG A 46 31.10 15.50 -0.57
CA ARG A 46 31.95 14.78 -1.53
C ARG A 46 31.35 14.74 -2.94
N ASP A 47 30.03 14.72 -3.07
CA ASP A 47 29.31 14.68 -4.35
C ASP A 47 28.33 15.85 -4.46
N PRO A 48 28.76 17.03 -4.97
CA PRO A 48 27.85 18.18 -5.16
C PRO A 48 26.68 17.89 -6.10
N MET A 49 26.83 16.92 -7.02
CA MET A 49 25.77 16.51 -7.96
C MET A 49 24.82 15.45 -7.38
N ARG A 50 24.98 15.13 -6.09
CA ARG A 50 24.21 14.07 -5.44
C ARG A 50 22.69 14.27 -5.56
N ALA A 51 22.21 15.49 -5.40
CA ALA A 51 20.79 15.80 -5.51
C ALA A 51 20.22 15.44 -6.90
N GLU A 52 20.95 15.76 -7.95
CA GLU A 52 20.57 15.41 -9.34
C GLU A 52 20.74 13.92 -9.61
N ALA A 53 21.84 13.33 -9.12
CA ALA A 53 22.18 11.92 -9.37
C ALA A 53 21.18 10.93 -8.74
N PHE A 54 20.55 11.34 -7.65
CA PHE A 54 19.56 10.55 -6.89
C PHE A 54 18.15 11.17 -6.96
N PHE A 55 17.86 11.83 -8.06
CA PHE A 55 16.54 12.34 -8.40
C PHE A 55 16.00 11.61 -9.64
N LEU A 56 14.75 11.22 -9.59
CA LEU A 56 14.05 10.58 -10.69
C LEU A 56 12.75 11.33 -10.99
N ASP A 57 12.64 11.85 -12.19
CA ASP A 57 11.37 12.34 -12.72
C ASP A 57 10.58 11.17 -13.30
N VAL A 58 9.43 10.86 -12.73
CA VAL A 58 8.58 9.73 -13.13
C VAL A 58 7.44 10.19 -14.05
N GLY A 59 7.45 11.45 -14.44
CA GLY A 59 6.46 12.03 -15.36
C GLY A 59 5.85 13.32 -14.81
N PRO A 60 4.79 13.84 -15.41
CA PRO A 60 4.35 15.23 -15.19
C PRO A 60 3.83 15.53 -13.77
N HIS A 61 3.62 14.51 -12.94
CA HIS A 61 2.99 14.68 -11.63
C HIS A 61 3.72 13.99 -10.49
N LEU A 62 4.87 13.33 -10.76
CA LEU A 62 5.59 12.58 -9.75
C LEU A 62 7.09 12.69 -9.97
N ALA A 63 7.79 13.14 -8.95
CA ALA A 63 9.24 13.09 -8.86
C ALA A 63 9.65 12.39 -7.56
N ILE A 64 10.76 11.67 -7.60
CA ILE A 64 11.31 10.93 -6.46
C ILE A 64 12.70 11.46 -6.19
N ASP A 65 12.88 12.14 -5.06
CA ASP A 65 14.19 12.53 -4.53
C ASP A 65 14.60 11.54 -3.43
N TYR A 66 15.58 10.69 -3.73
CA TYR A 66 16.16 9.74 -2.79
C TYR A 66 17.61 10.08 -2.42
N SER A 67 18.06 11.32 -2.70
CA SER A 67 19.40 11.80 -2.41
C SER A 67 19.74 11.80 -0.91
N LYS A 68 18.71 11.85 -0.04
CA LYS A 68 18.85 11.83 1.43
C LYS A 68 18.88 10.43 2.03
N ASN A 69 18.80 9.38 1.23
CA ASN A 69 19.03 8.02 1.70
C ASN A 69 20.55 7.76 1.87
N LEU A 70 20.92 6.90 2.82
CA LEU A 70 22.31 6.49 3.03
C LEU A 70 22.72 5.46 1.95
N ILE A 71 22.90 5.93 0.73
CA ILE A 71 23.30 5.16 -0.43
C ILE A 71 24.37 5.89 -1.22
N THR A 72 25.18 5.11 -1.95
CA THR A 72 26.14 5.60 -2.94
C THR A 72 25.76 5.05 -4.33
N ARG A 73 26.49 5.46 -5.37
CA ARG A 73 26.30 4.88 -6.72
C ARG A 73 26.62 3.38 -6.71
N ASP A 74 27.63 2.96 -5.94
CA ASP A 74 27.99 1.55 -5.82
C ASP A 74 26.93 0.78 -5.03
N SER A 75 26.38 1.36 -3.96
CA SER A 75 25.24 0.78 -3.23
C SER A 75 24.04 0.56 -4.16
N MET A 76 23.70 1.55 -4.99
CA MET A 76 22.60 1.43 -5.94
C MET A 76 22.85 0.34 -6.98
N LYS A 77 24.08 0.26 -7.51
CA LYS A 77 24.45 -0.80 -8.44
C LYS A 77 24.29 -2.18 -7.80
N ALA A 78 24.78 -2.37 -6.59
CA ALA A 78 24.66 -3.62 -5.85
C ALA A 78 23.19 -3.97 -5.54
N LEU A 79 22.35 -2.98 -5.20
CA LEU A 79 20.90 -3.16 -5.00
C LEU A 79 20.18 -3.60 -6.27
N PHE A 80 20.52 -3.02 -7.43
CA PHE A 80 19.96 -3.47 -8.70
C PHE A 80 20.43 -4.88 -9.09
N GLU A 81 21.68 -5.22 -8.80
CA GLU A 81 22.20 -6.57 -9.01
C GLU A 81 21.48 -7.58 -8.12
N LEU A 82 21.24 -7.24 -6.86
CA LEU A 82 20.43 -8.05 -5.96
C LEU A 82 19.01 -8.26 -6.50
N ALA A 83 18.33 -7.19 -6.91
CA ALA A 83 16.98 -7.29 -7.46
C ALA A 83 16.90 -8.22 -8.69
N ARG A 84 17.93 -8.18 -9.56
CA ARG A 84 18.01 -9.10 -10.70
C ARG A 84 18.29 -10.54 -10.26
N LYS A 85 19.27 -10.75 -9.36
CA LYS A 85 19.61 -12.07 -8.83
C LYS A 85 18.44 -12.74 -8.13
N THR A 86 17.61 -11.96 -7.43
CA THR A 86 16.43 -12.47 -6.72
C THR A 86 15.18 -12.56 -7.59
N GLY A 87 15.28 -12.23 -8.88
CA GLY A 87 14.19 -12.43 -9.84
C GLY A 87 13.02 -11.46 -9.70
N VAL A 88 13.24 -10.25 -9.15
CA VAL A 88 12.18 -9.25 -8.96
C VAL A 88 11.42 -8.94 -10.26
N GLU A 89 12.13 -8.85 -11.39
CA GLU A 89 11.52 -8.56 -12.69
C GLU A 89 10.60 -9.70 -13.13
N ALA A 90 11.04 -10.95 -12.99
CA ALA A 90 10.23 -12.11 -13.32
C ALA A 90 8.97 -12.20 -12.45
N LEU A 91 9.10 -11.97 -11.14
CA LEU A 91 7.95 -11.93 -10.23
C LEU A 91 6.97 -10.80 -10.54
N ARG A 92 7.46 -9.64 -10.91
CA ARG A 92 6.62 -8.54 -11.39
C ARG A 92 5.81 -8.98 -12.61
N ASP A 93 6.45 -9.59 -13.60
CA ASP A 93 5.78 -10.02 -14.82
C ASP A 93 4.76 -11.12 -14.55
N GLN A 94 5.06 -12.06 -13.67
CA GLN A 94 4.13 -13.06 -13.19
C GLN A 94 2.93 -12.44 -12.45
N MET A 95 3.15 -11.41 -11.62
CA MET A 95 2.06 -10.67 -10.98
C MET A 95 1.12 -10.04 -12.02
N PHE A 96 1.67 -9.41 -13.07
CA PHE A 96 0.88 -8.83 -14.14
C PHE A 96 0.19 -9.87 -15.02
N ALA A 97 0.74 -11.08 -15.09
CA ALA A 97 0.12 -12.22 -15.78
C ALA A 97 -1.00 -12.89 -14.96
N GLY A 98 -1.15 -12.54 -13.67
CA GLY A 98 -2.16 -13.16 -12.78
C GLY A 98 -1.74 -14.52 -12.23
N GLU A 99 -0.45 -14.82 -12.23
CA GLU A 99 0.09 -16.06 -11.66
C GLU A 99 0.02 -16.05 -10.12
N PRO A 100 -0.04 -17.24 -9.48
CA PRO A 100 -0.19 -17.36 -8.03
C PRO A 100 1.13 -17.13 -7.28
N ILE A 101 1.67 -15.92 -7.35
CA ILE A 101 2.95 -15.55 -6.75
C ILE A 101 2.91 -15.39 -5.22
N ASN A 102 1.73 -15.31 -4.61
CA ASN A 102 1.60 -15.38 -3.15
C ASN A 102 1.68 -16.84 -2.71
N VAL A 103 2.91 -17.27 -2.39
CA VAL A 103 3.20 -18.67 -2.05
C VAL A 103 2.59 -19.12 -0.72
N THR A 104 2.39 -18.20 0.23
CA THR A 104 1.79 -18.50 1.54
C THR A 104 0.30 -18.79 1.44
N GLU A 105 -0.41 -18.05 0.61
CA GLU A 105 -1.86 -18.20 0.43
C GLU A 105 -2.21 -18.90 -0.88
N LYS A 106 -1.21 -19.28 -1.67
CA LYS A 106 -1.33 -20.00 -2.96
C LYS A 106 -2.30 -19.32 -3.93
N ARG A 107 -2.20 -17.99 -4.05
CA ARG A 107 -3.08 -17.20 -4.91
C ARG A 107 -2.34 -16.08 -5.66
N ALA A 108 -2.99 -15.54 -6.69
CA ALA A 108 -2.53 -14.39 -7.41
C ALA A 108 -2.56 -13.13 -6.54
N VAL A 109 -1.73 -12.13 -6.89
CA VAL A 109 -1.70 -10.79 -6.28
C VAL A 109 -2.36 -9.84 -7.26
N LEU A 110 -3.59 -9.37 -6.95
CA LEU A 110 -4.47 -8.70 -7.91
C LEU A 110 -4.53 -7.16 -7.75
N HIS A 111 -3.56 -6.54 -7.09
CA HIS A 111 -3.49 -5.08 -6.99
C HIS A 111 -3.49 -4.39 -8.37
N VAL A 112 -2.89 -5.04 -9.36
CA VAL A 112 -2.85 -4.57 -10.76
C VAL A 112 -4.22 -4.61 -11.42
N ALA A 113 -5.08 -5.59 -11.07
CA ALA A 113 -6.45 -5.70 -11.58
C ALA A 113 -7.31 -4.51 -11.14
N LEU A 114 -7.23 -4.14 -9.86
CA LEU A 114 -7.99 -3.01 -9.29
C LEU A 114 -7.64 -1.67 -9.96
N ARG A 115 -6.46 -1.56 -10.56
CA ARG A 115 -5.95 -0.36 -11.24
C ARG A 115 -5.98 -0.44 -12.75
N ASN A 116 -6.44 -1.58 -13.28
CA ASN A 116 -6.46 -1.81 -14.73
C ASN A 116 -7.61 -1.05 -15.40
N ARG A 117 -7.27 0.07 -16.03
CA ARG A 117 -8.19 0.91 -16.82
C ARG A 117 -8.04 0.68 -18.33
N SER A 118 -7.17 -0.24 -18.77
CA SER A 118 -6.89 -0.49 -20.18
C SER A 118 -8.00 -1.27 -20.91
N GLY A 119 -8.95 -1.85 -20.19
CA GLY A 119 -9.94 -2.77 -20.75
C GLY A 119 -9.42 -4.17 -21.06
N ARG A 120 -8.10 -4.42 -20.94
CA ARG A 120 -7.50 -5.72 -21.19
C ARG A 120 -7.93 -6.73 -20.11
N PRO A 121 -8.18 -8.00 -20.48
CA PRO A 121 -8.47 -9.03 -19.51
C PRO A 121 -7.23 -9.32 -18.64
N LEU A 122 -7.48 -9.70 -17.38
CA LEU A 122 -6.48 -10.31 -16.50
C LEU A 122 -6.98 -11.71 -16.12
N ARG A 123 -6.23 -12.73 -16.49
CA ARG A 123 -6.67 -14.11 -16.29
C ARG A 123 -5.99 -14.73 -15.07
N VAL A 124 -6.80 -15.29 -14.18
CA VAL A 124 -6.34 -16.11 -13.05
C VAL A 124 -6.96 -17.49 -13.22
N ASN A 125 -6.14 -18.52 -13.26
CA ASN A 125 -6.59 -19.88 -13.53
C ASN A 125 -7.49 -20.00 -14.79
N GLY A 126 -7.14 -19.26 -15.84
CA GLY A 126 -7.88 -19.25 -17.11
C GLY A 126 -9.12 -18.35 -17.13
N ARG A 127 -9.62 -17.88 -15.99
CA ARG A 127 -10.81 -17.01 -15.87
C ARG A 127 -10.42 -15.53 -15.87
N ASP A 128 -11.09 -14.71 -16.68
CA ASP A 128 -10.94 -13.26 -16.62
C ASP A 128 -11.60 -12.70 -15.34
N VAL A 129 -10.81 -12.03 -14.50
CA VAL A 129 -11.29 -11.43 -13.24
C VAL A 129 -11.81 -10.00 -13.40
N MET A 130 -11.56 -9.37 -14.55
CA MET A 130 -11.92 -7.96 -14.77
C MET A 130 -13.42 -7.67 -14.74
N PRO A 131 -14.33 -8.56 -15.19
CA PRO A 131 -15.76 -8.33 -15.05
C PRO A 131 -16.19 -8.16 -13.59
N GLU A 132 -15.68 -9.00 -12.68
CA GLU A 132 -15.99 -8.90 -11.24
C GLU A 132 -15.43 -7.63 -10.61
N VAL A 133 -14.19 -7.26 -10.97
CA VAL A 133 -13.58 -5.99 -10.53
C VAL A 133 -14.42 -4.80 -10.94
N ARG A 134 -14.88 -4.77 -12.21
CA ARG A 134 -15.73 -3.67 -12.70
C ARG A 134 -17.08 -3.62 -12.00
N ALA A 135 -17.71 -4.77 -11.83
CA ALA A 135 -19.00 -4.85 -11.14
C ALA A 135 -18.89 -4.33 -9.68
N ALA A 136 -17.82 -4.68 -8.97
CA ALA A 136 -17.55 -4.16 -7.63
C ALA A 136 -17.36 -2.64 -7.61
N LEU A 137 -16.57 -2.09 -8.56
CA LEU A 137 -16.36 -0.65 -8.68
C LEU A 137 -17.65 0.11 -9.03
N ASP A 138 -18.48 -0.45 -9.90
CA ASP A 138 -19.78 0.14 -10.28
C ASP A 138 -20.77 0.10 -9.12
N HIS A 139 -20.76 -0.98 -8.32
CA HIS A 139 -21.56 -1.06 -7.10
C HIS A 139 -21.12 -0.01 -6.07
N MET A 140 -19.80 0.15 -5.84
CA MET A 140 -19.27 1.19 -4.95
C MET A 140 -19.68 2.59 -5.41
N ARG A 141 -19.60 2.86 -6.71
CA ARG A 141 -20.06 4.12 -7.32
C ARG A 141 -21.54 4.36 -7.05
N SER A 142 -22.37 3.39 -7.38
CA SER A 142 -23.83 3.48 -7.22
C SER A 142 -24.23 3.71 -5.77
N PHE A 143 -23.58 3.02 -4.83
CA PHE A 143 -23.80 3.22 -3.40
C PHE A 143 -23.38 4.64 -2.96
N SER A 144 -22.18 5.08 -3.32
CA SER A 144 -21.68 6.43 -3.01
C SER A 144 -22.61 7.52 -3.54
N GLU A 145 -23.07 7.38 -4.78
CA GLU A 145 -24.04 8.34 -5.37
C GLU A 145 -25.39 8.31 -4.66
N SER A 146 -25.86 7.14 -4.22
CA SER A 146 -27.11 7.01 -3.47
C SER A 146 -27.02 7.73 -2.12
N VAL A 147 -25.93 7.59 -1.40
CA VAL A 147 -25.71 8.30 -0.14
C VAL A 147 -25.57 9.82 -0.36
N ARG A 148 -24.76 10.24 -1.32
CA ARG A 148 -24.49 11.66 -1.61
C ARG A 148 -25.75 12.40 -2.10
N SER A 149 -26.55 11.75 -2.94
CA SER A 149 -27.80 12.32 -3.45
C SER A 149 -28.93 12.34 -2.41
N GLY A 150 -28.79 11.62 -1.29
CA GLY A 150 -29.84 11.45 -0.30
C GLY A 150 -30.91 10.42 -0.69
N LYS A 151 -30.65 9.57 -1.68
CA LYS A 151 -31.50 8.42 -1.99
C LYS A 151 -31.36 7.31 -0.96
N TRP A 152 -30.17 7.16 -0.41
CA TRP A 152 -29.92 6.28 0.74
C TRP A 152 -30.17 7.06 2.02
N LEU A 153 -31.16 6.61 2.78
CA LEU A 153 -31.61 7.26 4.01
C LEU A 153 -31.18 6.43 5.22
N GLY A 154 -31.01 7.10 6.36
CA GLY A 154 -30.86 6.45 7.65
C GLY A 154 -32.14 5.68 8.03
N TYR A 155 -32.07 4.87 9.10
CA TYR A 155 -33.20 4.02 9.53
C TYR A 155 -34.47 4.83 9.91
N THR A 156 -34.33 6.11 10.21
CA THR A 156 -35.44 7.02 10.51
C THR A 156 -35.99 7.74 9.26
N GLY A 157 -35.47 7.44 8.07
CA GLY A 157 -35.84 8.14 6.84
C GLY A 157 -35.16 9.49 6.64
N LEU A 158 -34.17 9.85 7.47
CA LEU A 158 -33.42 11.09 7.32
C LEU A 158 -32.19 10.89 6.41
N ARG A 159 -31.82 11.97 5.73
CA ARG A 159 -30.62 12.00 4.89
C ARG A 159 -29.36 11.80 5.74
N ILE A 160 -28.39 11.04 5.24
CA ILE A 160 -27.09 10.88 5.86
C ILE A 160 -26.28 12.17 5.69
N THR A 161 -25.81 12.71 6.80
CA THR A 161 -24.99 13.93 6.87
C THR A 161 -23.57 13.65 7.34
N ASP A 162 -23.36 12.51 7.97
CA ASP A 162 -22.06 12.13 8.56
C ASP A 162 -21.75 10.65 8.29
N ILE A 163 -20.48 10.36 8.05
CA ILE A 163 -19.96 9.01 7.86
C ILE A 163 -18.79 8.80 8.82
N VAL A 164 -18.84 7.76 9.63
CA VAL A 164 -17.76 7.38 10.56
C VAL A 164 -17.04 6.15 10.03
N ASN A 165 -15.81 6.33 9.59
CA ASN A 165 -14.94 5.22 9.22
C ASN A 165 -14.20 4.70 10.45
N ILE A 166 -14.47 3.46 10.81
CA ILE A 166 -13.79 2.77 11.91
C ILE A 166 -12.80 1.79 11.32
N GLY A 167 -11.52 1.99 11.58
CA GLY A 167 -10.49 1.10 11.04
C GLY A 167 -9.11 1.40 11.61
N ILE A 168 -8.22 0.43 11.56
CA ILE A 168 -6.84 0.54 12.05
C ILE A 168 -5.88 0.23 10.90
N GLY A 169 -4.74 0.92 10.86
CA GLY A 169 -3.73 0.72 9.84
C GLY A 169 -4.23 1.03 8.42
N GLY A 170 -4.21 0.05 7.52
CA GLY A 170 -4.63 0.23 6.13
C GLY A 170 -6.11 0.60 5.95
N SER A 171 -6.95 0.26 6.93
CA SER A 171 -8.37 0.63 6.91
C SER A 171 -8.64 2.07 7.37
N ASP A 172 -7.64 2.76 7.91
CA ASP A 172 -7.72 4.15 8.34
C ASP A 172 -6.82 5.07 7.51
N LEU A 173 -5.52 4.77 7.43
CA LEU A 173 -4.51 5.68 6.89
C LEU A 173 -4.79 6.10 5.46
N GLY A 174 -5.13 5.17 4.58
CA GLY A 174 -5.47 5.47 3.19
C GLY A 174 -6.73 6.32 3.06
N PRO A 175 -7.88 5.91 3.60
CA PRO A 175 -9.11 6.69 3.59
C PRO A 175 -8.97 8.07 4.20
N ALA A 176 -8.33 8.20 5.38
CA ALA A 176 -8.10 9.48 6.05
C ALA A 176 -7.20 10.41 5.23
N MET A 177 -6.11 9.87 4.67
CA MET A 177 -5.21 10.65 3.79
C MET A 177 -5.96 11.20 2.57
N VAL A 178 -6.71 10.35 1.88
CA VAL A 178 -7.45 10.76 0.67
C VAL A 178 -8.54 11.78 1.00
N ALA A 179 -9.31 11.58 2.07
CA ALA A 179 -10.32 12.53 2.50
C ALA A 179 -9.72 13.91 2.81
N ARG A 180 -8.58 13.97 3.51
CA ARG A 180 -7.86 15.22 3.80
C ARG A 180 -7.28 15.86 2.55
N ALA A 181 -6.65 15.09 1.68
CA ALA A 181 -6.03 15.59 0.44
C ALA A 181 -7.09 16.18 -0.51
N LEU A 182 -8.28 15.61 -0.55
CA LEU A 182 -9.36 16.04 -1.42
C LEU A 182 -10.30 17.07 -0.78
N THR A 183 -10.05 17.51 0.46
CA THR A 183 -10.89 18.50 1.14
C THR A 183 -11.19 19.75 0.29
N PRO A 184 -10.22 20.35 -0.45
CA PRO A 184 -10.49 21.51 -1.29
C PRO A 184 -11.45 21.26 -2.45
N TYR A 185 -11.69 19.99 -2.79
CA TYR A 185 -12.55 19.57 -3.89
C TYR A 185 -13.87 18.97 -3.40
N THR A 186 -14.11 18.97 -2.09
CA THR A 186 -15.37 18.48 -1.53
C THR A 186 -16.43 19.57 -1.65
N HIS A 187 -17.60 19.18 -2.15
CA HIS A 187 -18.80 19.99 -2.21
C HIS A 187 -19.88 19.35 -1.34
N ASP A 188 -21.09 19.80 -1.44
CA ASP A 188 -22.24 19.34 -0.65
C ASP A 188 -22.35 17.82 -0.55
N GLY A 189 -21.89 17.25 0.53
CA GLY A 189 -21.89 15.81 0.81
C GLY A 189 -21.77 15.52 2.30
N PRO A 190 -21.88 14.25 2.71
CA PRO A 190 -21.66 13.85 4.09
C PRO A 190 -20.25 14.20 4.55
N ARG A 191 -20.12 14.66 5.80
CA ARG A 191 -18.83 14.85 6.46
C ARG A 191 -18.23 13.49 6.82
N THR A 192 -16.93 13.36 6.71
CA THR A 192 -16.20 12.11 7.04
C THR A 192 -15.45 12.27 8.34
N HIS A 193 -15.60 11.28 9.21
CA HIS A 193 -14.92 11.17 10.50
C HIS A 193 -14.15 9.86 10.55
N PHE A 194 -13.01 9.84 11.24
CA PHE A 194 -12.13 8.68 11.28
C PHE A 194 -11.85 8.29 12.72
N VAL A 195 -12.08 7.01 13.05
CA VAL A 195 -11.75 6.39 14.32
C VAL A 195 -10.71 5.30 14.07
N SER A 196 -9.46 5.60 14.40
CA SER A 196 -8.28 4.80 14.03
C SER A 196 -7.75 3.93 15.17
N ASN A 197 -8.40 3.93 16.33
CA ASN A 197 -7.94 3.21 17.49
C ASN A 197 -9.09 2.45 18.19
N VAL A 198 -8.75 1.36 18.88
CA VAL A 198 -9.66 0.59 19.73
C VAL A 198 -10.03 1.35 21.02
N ASP A 199 -9.43 2.50 21.29
CA ASP A 199 -9.73 3.35 22.43
C ASP A 199 -11.18 3.87 22.38
N GLY A 200 -11.98 3.46 23.35
CA GLY A 200 -13.37 3.88 23.47
C GLY A 200 -13.55 5.40 23.62
N ALA A 201 -12.57 6.12 24.17
CA ALA A 201 -12.60 7.57 24.29
C ALA A 201 -12.58 8.23 22.91
N HIS A 202 -11.76 7.76 21.98
CA HIS A 202 -11.71 8.28 20.61
C HIS A 202 -13.07 8.12 19.91
N LEU A 203 -13.69 6.96 20.02
CA LEU A 203 -15.03 6.72 19.47
C LEU A 203 -16.07 7.63 20.14
N ALA A 204 -16.10 7.69 21.47
CA ALA A 204 -17.06 8.49 22.22
C ALA A 204 -16.93 9.99 21.89
N ASP A 205 -15.71 10.52 21.78
CA ASP A 205 -15.46 11.91 21.41
C ASP A 205 -15.92 12.21 19.98
N THR A 206 -15.66 11.29 19.06
CA THR A 206 -16.14 11.42 17.67
C THR A 206 -17.66 11.45 17.59
N LEU A 207 -18.33 10.55 18.32
CA LEU A 207 -19.81 10.42 18.28
C LEU A 207 -20.54 11.54 19.02
N ARG A 208 -19.89 12.24 19.94
CA ARG A 208 -20.50 13.28 20.80
C ARG A 208 -21.21 14.36 20.01
N SER A 209 -20.71 14.73 18.84
CA SER A 209 -21.28 15.78 17.98
C SER A 209 -22.16 15.25 16.85
N LEU A 210 -22.34 13.92 16.76
CA LEU A 210 -23.05 13.28 15.66
C LEU A 210 -24.45 12.85 16.08
N HIS A 211 -25.37 12.86 15.11
CA HIS A 211 -26.73 12.42 15.35
C HIS A 211 -26.92 11.00 14.79
N PRO A 212 -27.29 10.00 15.62
CA PRO A 212 -27.35 8.61 15.19
C PRO A 212 -28.27 8.35 13.98
N ALA A 213 -29.36 9.12 13.86
CA ALA A 213 -30.32 8.94 12.76
C ALA A 213 -29.80 9.43 11.39
N THR A 214 -28.69 10.20 11.34
CA THR A 214 -28.10 10.78 10.13
C THR A 214 -26.64 10.38 9.95
N THR A 215 -26.13 9.45 10.76
CA THR A 215 -24.75 8.93 10.71
C THR A 215 -24.74 7.51 10.17
N LEU A 216 -23.82 7.27 9.20
CA LEU A 216 -23.51 5.96 8.61
C LEU A 216 -22.18 5.47 9.11
#